data_351e5e3d6df5b3706fa774c60e149809
#
_entry.id   351e5e3d6df5b3706fa774c60e149809
#
_cell.length_a   1.000
_cell.length_b   1.000
_cell.length_c   1.000
_cell.angle_alpha   90.00
_cell.angle_beta   90.00
_cell.angle_gamma   90.00
#
_symmetry.space_group_name_H-M   'P 1'
#
loop_
_entity.id
_entity.type
_entity.pdbx_description
1 polymer ?
#
loop_
_entity_poly.entity_id
_entity_poly.type
_entity_poly.pdbx_seq_one_letter_code
_entity_poly.pdbx_strand_id
1 'polypeptide(L)'
;MRDLELPKHGLQIVAIEGGTVFTRDGDYLASFRNYHAKKRELERFSVKDSESYSRYSRDILKQCRFIQPLLMRTAADPASFKFRDLSEMLYLLRKVNDLTASELADTVRFWTMSISDFLDEYFENDVIKASLAVSGIIGTALGPMSPGTAYVLLHHYMGEVDGSIGAWGYARGGMGAISKALTSSFRAMGGTLLNNSEVEKVDISGARVKGVILKNGDEYLAKNVVSNADVKRTFLKLTDPEHLPPNFVKKVNNFKIRGSSGKVNIALDSMPNFPVISDNNPCLKGDIHFTDSIERMERAYDDWKMGTWSRDPFLDMMIPLSLIHI
;
A
#
# COMPACT_ATOMS: atom_id res chain seq x y z
N MET A 1 0.31 -1.99 -16.24
CA MET A 1 -0.50 -1.17 -17.17
C MET A 1 -0.05 -1.32 -18.62
N ARG A 2 1.25 -1.21 -18.92
CA ARG A 2 1.77 -1.32 -20.31
C ARG A 2 1.57 -2.70 -20.91
N ASP A 3 1.97 -3.76 -20.23
CA ASP A 3 1.91 -5.15 -20.74
C ASP A 3 0.48 -5.63 -21.05
N LEU A 4 -0.51 -5.07 -20.36
CA LEU A 4 -1.94 -5.36 -20.57
C LEU A 4 -2.64 -4.28 -21.40
N GLU A 5 -1.90 -3.28 -21.89
CA GLU A 5 -2.39 -2.17 -22.69
C GLU A 5 -3.67 -1.49 -22.12
N LEU A 6 -3.80 -1.40 -20.80
CA LEU A 6 -5.03 -0.96 -20.13
C LEU A 6 -5.56 0.42 -20.59
N PRO A 7 -4.72 1.40 -20.98
CA PRO A 7 -5.21 2.65 -21.58
C PRO A 7 -6.02 2.43 -22.87
N LYS A 8 -5.62 1.46 -23.71
CA LYS A 8 -6.39 1.09 -24.92
C LYS A 8 -7.75 0.48 -24.57
N HIS A 9 -7.87 -0.07 -23.37
CA HIS A 9 -9.10 -0.63 -22.81
C HIS A 9 -9.88 0.35 -21.93
N GLY A 10 -9.58 1.66 -22.05
CA GLY A 10 -10.32 2.76 -21.42
C GLY A 10 -9.89 3.16 -20.02
N LEU A 11 -8.79 2.60 -19.48
CA LEU A 11 -8.29 3.02 -18.18
C LEU A 11 -7.60 4.38 -18.27
N GLN A 12 -8.09 5.34 -17.48
CA GLN A 12 -7.49 6.64 -17.28
C GLN A 12 -7.21 6.84 -15.80
N ILE A 13 -5.98 7.23 -15.45
CA ILE A 13 -5.60 7.56 -14.09
C ILE A 13 -5.44 9.08 -13.99
N VAL A 14 -6.13 9.69 -13.04
CA VAL A 14 -6.05 11.12 -12.72
C VAL A 14 -5.14 11.28 -11.51
N ALA A 15 -4.05 12.01 -11.66
CA ALA A 15 -3.12 12.24 -10.57
C ALA A 15 -3.75 13.11 -9.46
N ILE A 16 -3.44 12.79 -8.20
CA ILE A 16 -3.84 13.56 -7.03
C ILE A 16 -2.88 14.75 -6.89
N GLU A 17 -3.41 15.94 -6.62
CA GLU A 17 -2.63 17.17 -6.47
C GLU A 17 -2.01 17.33 -5.08
N GLY A 18 -2.55 16.64 -4.08
CA GLY A 18 -2.05 16.69 -2.70
C GLY A 18 -2.97 16.00 -1.73
N GLY A 19 -2.82 16.34 -0.47
CA GLY A 19 -3.65 15.89 0.65
C GLY A 19 -3.74 16.95 1.73
N THR A 20 -4.55 16.72 2.75
CA THR A 20 -4.76 17.65 3.85
C THR A 20 -4.77 16.90 5.18
N VAL A 21 -4.14 17.48 6.18
CA VAL A 21 -4.26 17.02 7.58
C VAL A 21 -5.00 18.10 8.36
N PHE A 22 -6.08 17.72 9.04
CA PHE A 22 -6.80 18.60 9.96
C PHE A 22 -6.36 18.32 11.39
N THR A 23 -6.10 19.40 12.13
CA THR A 23 -5.71 19.38 13.53
C THR A 23 -6.89 19.64 14.46
N ARG A 24 -6.78 19.27 15.74
CA ARG A 24 -7.87 19.46 16.72
C ARG A 24 -8.10 20.90 17.12
N ASP A 25 -7.07 21.74 17.02
CA ASP A 25 -7.15 23.18 17.30
C ASP A 25 -7.80 23.98 16.18
N GLY A 26 -8.22 23.31 15.11
CA GLY A 26 -8.94 23.92 14.01
C GLY A 26 -8.03 24.54 12.95
N ASP A 27 -6.78 24.11 12.86
CA ASP A 27 -5.88 24.44 11.74
C ASP A 27 -5.77 23.25 10.76
N TYR A 28 -5.03 23.41 9.68
CA TYR A 28 -4.76 22.37 8.70
C TYR A 28 -3.36 22.50 8.12
N LEU A 29 -2.79 21.38 7.68
CA LEU A 29 -1.58 21.31 6.88
C LEU A 29 -1.91 20.75 5.50
N ALA A 30 -1.78 21.55 4.43
CA ALA A 30 -1.99 21.11 3.07
C ALA A 30 -0.68 20.58 2.45
N SER A 31 -0.71 19.38 1.89
CA SER A 31 0.44 18.74 1.27
C SER A 31 0.33 18.81 -0.25
N PHE A 32 0.89 19.84 -0.86
CA PHE A 32 0.87 20.02 -2.30
C PHE A 32 1.88 19.11 -3.02
N ARG A 33 1.53 18.68 -4.24
CA ARG A 33 2.47 18.02 -5.17
C ARG A 33 3.57 18.99 -5.62
N ASN A 34 3.21 20.27 -5.81
CA ASN A 34 4.18 21.31 -6.14
C ASN A 34 5.13 21.55 -4.96
N TYR A 35 6.44 21.37 -5.19
CA TYR A 35 7.47 21.49 -4.15
C TYR A 35 7.48 22.87 -3.46
N HIS A 36 7.36 23.96 -4.24
CA HIS A 36 7.40 25.31 -3.65
C HIS A 36 6.14 25.62 -2.83
N ALA A 37 4.97 25.15 -3.28
CA ALA A 37 3.74 25.29 -2.51
C ALA A 37 3.80 24.49 -1.22
N LYS A 38 4.28 23.25 -1.28
CA LYS A 38 4.50 22.41 -0.10
C LYS A 38 5.47 23.06 0.88
N LYS A 39 6.59 23.62 0.39
CA LYS A 39 7.58 24.28 1.25
C LYS A 39 6.97 25.48 2.01
N ARG A 40 6.21 26.35 1.32
CA ARG A 40 5.52 27.48 1.96
C ARG A 40 4.51 27.03 3.01
N GLU A 41 3.84 25.92 2.76
CA GLU A 41 2.87 25.38 3.71
C GLU A 41 3.55 24.82 4.97
N LEU A 42 4.69 24.15 4.82
CA LEU A 42 5.51 23.70 5.96
C LEU A 42 6.06 24.88 6.77
N GLU A 43 6.45 25.99 6.12
CA GLU A 43 6.93 27.20 6.76
C GLU A 43 5.92 27.84 7.74
N ARG A 44 4.60 27.64 7.53
CA ARG A 44 3.55 28.06 8.47
C ARG A 44 3.70 27.39 9.84
N PHE A 45 4.20 26.17 9.87
CA PHE A 45 4.35 25.36 11.09
C PHE A 45 5.77 25.42 11.63
N SER A 46 6.78 25.32 10.79
CA SER A 46 8.19 25.40 11.17
C SER A 46 9.07 25.73 9.95
N VAL A 47 9.77 26.86 10.03
CA VAL A 47 10.77 27.25 9.02
C VAL A 47 11.90 26.23 8.93
N LYS A 48 12.39 25.76 10.08
CA LYS A 48 13.45 24.76 10.20
C LYS A 48 13.06 23.43 9.52
N ASP A 49 11.82 22.98 9.72
CA ASP A 49 11.32 21.75 9.14
C ASP A 49 11.13 21.88 7.62
N SER A 50 10.68 23.05 7.15
CA SER A 50 10.61 23.37 5.73
C SER A 50 11.99 23.28 5.05
N GLU A 51 13.04 23.75 5.69
CA GLU A 51 14.44 23.63 5.22
C GLU A 51 14.90 22.17 5.19
N SER A 52 14.59 21.41 6.24
CA SER A 52 14.93 19.98 6.38
C SER A 52 14.23 19.09 5.37
N TYR A 53 13.06 19.48 4.86
CA TYR A 53 12.24 18.68 3.95
C TYR A 53 13.00 18.23 2.68
N SER A 54 13.92 19.07 2.19
CA SER A 54 14.74 18.72 1.00
C SER A 54 15.72 17.56 1.28
N ARG A 55 16.27 17.48 2.50
CA ARG A 55 17.14 16.38 2.94
C ARG A 55 16.32 15.10 3.08
N TYR A 56 15.23 15.17 3.83
CA TYR A 56 14.27 14.07 3.98
C TYR A 56 13.86 13.48 2.64
N SER A 57 13.40 14.31 1.71
CA SER A 57 12.92 13.87 0.39
C SER A 57 14.02 13.16 -0.42
N ARG A 58 15.27 13.64 -0.38
CA ARG A 58 16.42 13.00 -1.03
C ARG A 58 16.72 11.62 -0.46
N ASP A 59 16.71 11.51 0.87
CA ASP A 59 17.06 10.26 1.54
C ASP A 59 15.98 9.20 1.32
N ILE A 60 14.69 9.56 1.34
CA ILE A 60 13.59 8.68 0.91
C ILE A 60 13.77 8.22 -0.54
N LEU A 61 14.07 9.12 -1.47
CA LEU A 61 14.26 8.75 -2.88
C LEU A 61 15.44 7.79 -3.09
N LYS A 62 16.53 7.94 -2.32
CA LYS A 62 17.64 6.96 -2.34
C LYS A 62 17.16 5.58 -1.94
N GLN A 63 16.41 5.46 -0.84
CA GLN A 63 15.86 4.20 -0.36
C GLN A 63 14.90 3.60 -1.40
N CYS A 64 14.01 4.40 -1.97
CA CYS A 64 13.08 3.96 -3.02
C CYS A 64 13.83 3.36 -4.22
N ARG A 65 14.86 4.03 -4.73
CA ARG A 65 15.67 3.56 -5.88
C ARG A 65 16.42 2.27 -5.60
N PHE A 66 16.84 2.05 -4.36
CA PHE A 66 17.50 0.82 -3.95
C PHE A 66 16.50 -0.35 -3.88
N ILE A 67 15.34 -0.14 -3.27
CA ILE A 67 14.33 -1.18 -3.00
C ILE A 67 13.50 -1.53 -4.24
N GLN A 68 13.08 -0.56 -5.04
CA GLN A 68 12.16 -0.76 -6.15
C GLN A 68 12.54 -1.92 -7.09
N PRO A 69 13.80 -2.09 -7.50
CA PRO A 69 14.19 -3.23 -8.34
C PRO A 69 14.08 -4.59 -7.64
N LEU A 70 14.09 -4.62 -6.31
CA LEU A 70 14.02 -5.86 -5.52
C LEU A 70 12.60 -6.38 -5.36
N LEU A 71 11.58 -5.50 -5.40
CA LEU A 71 10.18 -5.85 -5.16
C LEU A 71 9.63 -6.88 -6.16
N MET A 72 10.10 -6.86 -7.40
CA MET A 72 9.64 -7.77 -8.46
C MET A 72 10.49 -9.03 -8.58
N ARG A 73 11.44 -9.24 -7.68
CA ARG A 73 12.32 -10.42 -7.69
C ARG A 73 11.87 -11.44 -6.66
N THR A 74 12.13 -12.70 -6.96
CA THR A 74 11.91 -13.77 -5.99
C THR A 74 13.05 -13.75 -4.97
N ALA A 75 12.70 -13.72 -3.69
CA ALA A 75 13.70 -13.80 -2.64
C ALA A 75 14.53 -15.11 -2.77
N ALA A 76 15.85 -14.98 -2.68
CA ALA A 76 16.74 -16.12 -2.68
C ALA A 76 16.63 -16.90 -1.38
N ASP A 77 16.65 -18.22 -1.47
CA ASP A 77 16.88 -19.08 -0.30
C ASP A 77 18.38 -19.14 -0.03
N PRO A 78 18.88 -18.57 1.10
CA PRO A 78 20.31 -18.55 1.39
C PRO A 78 20.90 -19.93 1.70
N ALA A 79 20.06 -20.92 1.98
CA ALA A 79 20.48 -22.31 2.21
C ALA A 79 20.42 -23.17 0.94
N SER A 80 20.00 -22.60 -0.21
CA SER A 80 19.85 -23.32 -1.46
C SER A 80 21.05 -23.13 -2.39
N PHE A 81 21.50 -24.22 -3.00
CA PHE A 81 22.54 -24.23 -4.03
C PHE A 81 21.96 -24.27 -5.46
N LYS A 82 20.66 -24.04 -5.63
CA LYS A 82 20.03 -23.98 -6.94
C LYS A 82 20.52 -22.75 -7.73
N PHE A 83 20.76 -22.92 -9.01
CA PHE A 83 21.25 -21.83 -9.88
C PHE A 83 20.41 -20.54 -9.76
N ARG A 84 19.10 -20.66 -9.67
CA ARG A 84 18.20 -19.52 -9.48
C ARG A 84 18.53 -18.75 -8.20
N ASP A 85 18.63 -19.45 -7.06
CA ASP A 85 18.86 -18.81 -5.76
C ASP A 85 20.28 -18.20 -5.70
N LEU A 86 21.28 -18.87 -6.27
CA LEU A 86 22.64 -18.32 -6.42
C LEU A 86 22.66 -17.07 -7.29
N SER A 87 21.93 -17.05 -8.40
CA SER A 87 21.82 -15.87 -9.27
C SER A 87 21.15 -14.68 -8.59
N GLU A 88 20.12 -14.93 -7.78
CA GLU A 88 19.45 -13.88 -7.01
C GLU A 88 20.33 -13.34 -5.87
N MET A 89 21.06 -14.22 -5.18
CA MET A 89 22.07 -13.79 -4.18
C MET A 89 23.17 -12.96 -4.80
N LEU A 90 23.71 -13.36 -5.97
CA LEU A 90 24.72 -12.59 -6.67
C LEU A 90 24.20 -11.21 -7.12
N TYR A 91 22.95 -11.13 -7.59
CA TYR A 91 22.31 -9.86 -7.91
C TYR A 91 22.22 -8.95 -6.68
N LEU A 92 21.75 -9.48 -5.55
CA LEU A 92 21.65 -8.74 -4.29
C LEU A 92 23.01 -8.26 -3.80
N LEU A 93 24.03 -9.14 -3.85
CA LEU A 93 25.40 -8.81 -3.47
C LEU A 93 25.94 -7.66 -4.33
N ARG A 94 25.71 -7.67 -5.64
CA ARG A 94 26.11 -6.56 -6.52
C ARG A 94 25.43 -5.26 -6.11
N LYS A 95 24.12 -5.29 -5.86
CA LYS A 95 23.37 -4.11 -5.41
C LYS A 95 23.86 -3.55 -4.08
N VAL A 96 24.18 -4.44 -3.13
CA VAL A 96 24.74 -4.04 -1.82
C VAL A 96 26.18 -3.50 -2.00
N ASN A 97 26.98 -4.08 -2.90
CA ASN A 97 28.34 -3.62 -3.17
C ASN A 97 28.40 -2.26 -3.88
N ASP A 98 27.30 -1.83 -4.51
CA ASP A 98 27.17 -0.48 -5.09
C ASP A 98 26.99 0.59 -4.00
N LEU A 99 26.74 0.20 -2.74
CA LEU A 99 26.61 1.10 -1.59
C LEU A 99 27.94 1.26 -0.86
N THR A 100 28.21 2.45 -0.37
CA THR A 100 29.26 2.66 0.63
C THR A 100 28.86 2.00 1.96
N ALA A 101 29.83 1.77 2.84
CA ALA A 101 29.55 1.20 4.18
C ALA A 101 28.58 2.08 4.98
N SER A 102 28.66 3.40 4.86
CA SER A 102 27.71 4.32 5.50
C SER A 102 26.30 4.18 4.93
N GLU A 103 26.15 4.14 3.59
CA GLU A 103 24.85 3.99 2.96
C GLU A 103 24.20 2.64 3.27
N LEU A 104 24.99 1.58 3.41
CA LEU A 104 24.48 0.28 3.85
C LEU A 104 24.01 0.33 5.29
N ALA A 105 24.77 0.94 6.20
CA ALA A 105 24.38 1.11 7.59
C ALA A 105 23.10 1.96 7.71
N ASP A 106 23.01 3.07 6.98
CA ASP A 106 21.83 3.92 6.93
C ASP A 106 20.60 3.16 6.38
N THR A 107 20.80 2.31 5.37
CA THR A 107 19.73 1.48 4.80
C THR A 107 19.20 0.47 5.80
N VAL A 108 20.10 -0.27 6.48
CA VAL A 108 19.71 -1.24 7.53
C VAL A 108 19.00 -0.54 8.68
N ARG A 109 19.54 0.59 9.14
CA ARG A 109 18.93 1.41 10.19
C ARG A 109 17.52 1.86 9.80
N PHE A 110 17.36 2.43 8.63
CA PHE A 110 16.06 2.88 8.10
C PHE A 110 15.04 1.72 8.03
N TRP A 111 15.45 0.53 7.63
CA TRP A 111 14.51 -0.60 7.50
C TRP A 111 14.06 -1.17 8.85
N THR A 112 14.83 -0.94 9.89
CA THR A 112 14.56 -1.51 11.21
C THR A 112 13.98 -0.52 12.21
N MET A 113 14.15 0.79 11.98
CA MET A 113 13.65 1.81 12.89
C MET A 113 12.15 2.09 12.74
N SER A 114 11.57 2.75 13.71
CA SER A 114 10.20 3.26 13.63
C SER A 114 10.11 4.47 12.71
N ILE A 115 8.92 4.76 12.16
CA ILE A 115 8.70 5.98 11.40
C ILE A 115 8.82 7.23 12.30
N SER A 116 8.45 7.11 13.58
CA SER A 116 8.63 8.17 14.57
C SER A 116 10.09 8.56 14.71
N ASP A 117 10.98 7.60 15.03
CA ASP A 117 12.41 7.85 15.19
C ASP A 117 13.04 8.40 13.91
N PHE A 118 12.61 7.88 12.75
CA PHE A 118 13.10 8.39 11.47
C PHE A 118 12.72 9.84 11.22
N LEU A 119 11.47 10.23 11.50
CA LEU A 119 11.02 11.60 11.30
C LEU A 119 11.65 12.59 12.30
N ASP A 120 11.94 12.14 13.51
CA ASP A 120 12.62 12.96 14.53
C ASP A 120 14.04 13.40 14.11
N GLU A 121 14.67 12.70 13.15
CA GLU A 121 15.97 13.12 12.60
C GLU A 121 15.89 14.34 11.67
N TYR A 122 14.69 14.67 11.19
CA TYR A 122 14.46 15.74 10.21
C TYR A 122 13.59 16.87 10.73
N PHE A 123 12.59 16.55 11.57
CA PHE A 123 11.50 17.45 11.90
C PHE A 123 11.29 17.58 13.41
N GLU A 124 10.89 18.78 13.83
CA GLU A 124 10.56 19.07 15.23
C GLU A 124 9.05 19.27 15.46
N ASN A 125 8.30 19.70 14.42
CA ASN A 125 6.88 19.99 14.53
C ASN A 125 6.03 18.70 14.45
N ASP A 126 5.16 18.48 15.43
CA ASP A 126 4.38 17.26 15.56
C ASP A 126 3.34 17.07 14.44
N VAL A 127 2.73 18.15 13.94
CA VAL A 127 1.75 18.09 12.85
C VAL A 127 2.44 17.65 11.55
N ILE A 128 3.63 18.18 11.27
CA ILE A 128 4.45 17.78 10.12
C ILE A 128 4.83 16.31 10.21
N LYS A 129 5.35 15.89 11.38
CA LYS A 129 5.70 14.48 11.63
C LYS A 129 4.48 13.55 11.49
N ALA A 130 3.35 13.89 12.08
CA ALA A 130 2.12 13.10 11.99
C ALA A 130 1.64 12.97 10.54
N SER A 131 1.66 14.04 9.76
CA SER A 131 1.30 14.04 8.34
C SER A 131 2.13 13.05 7.51
N LEU A 132 3.43 12.96 7.79
CA LEU A 132 4.34 12.07 7.08
C LEU A 132 4.29 10.62 7.62
N ALA A 133 4.02 10.46 8.93
CA ALA A 133 3.97 9.16 9.60
C ALA A 133 2.80 8.27 9.13
N VAL A 134 1.72 8.86 8.63
CA VAL A 134 0.56 8.13 8.07
C VAL A 134 1.01 7.06 7.10
N SER A 135 1.92 7.38 6.18
CA SER A 135 2.43 6.45 5.19
C SER A 135 3.22 5.27 5.79
N GLY A 136 3.66 5.36 7.04
CA GLY A 136 4.37 4.28 7.76
C GLY A 136 3.45 3.24 8.39
N ILE A 137 2.15 3.50 8.52
CA ILE A 137 1.20 2.60 9.20
C ILE A 137 0.14 1.99 8.28
N ILE A 138 -0.08 2.56 7.10
CA ILE A 138 -1.12 2.08 6.17
C ILE A 138 -0.82 0.64 5.74
N GLY A 139 -1.84 -0.22 5.86
CA GLY A 139 -1.75 -1.63 5.47
C GLY A 139 -1.01 -2.53 6.46
N THR A 140 -0.69 -2.02 7.65
CA THR A 140 -0.03 -2.78 8.71
C THR A 140 -0.89 -2.88 9.96
N ALA A 141 -0.57 -3.83 10.83
CA ALA A 141 -1.10 -3.90 12.20
C ALA A 141 -0.01 -3.40 13.17
N LEU A 142 0.53 -2.21 12.91
CA LEU A 142 1.61 -1.56 13.65
C LEU A 142 1.26 -0.09 13.89
N GLY A 143 1.73 0.46 15.01
CA GLY A 143 1.70 1.89 15.27
C GLY A 143 2.98 2.60 14.79
N PRO A 144 3.00 3.93 14.71
CA PRO A 144 4.13 4.69 14.17
C PRO A 144 5.42 4.57 14.98
N MET A 145 5.36 4.17 16.25
CA MET A 145 6.52 3.92 17.09
C MET A 145 7.02 2.46 17.01
N SER A 146 6.35 1.62 16.22
CA SER A 146 6.75 0.22 16.04
C SER A 146 7.96 0.10 15.10
N PRO A 147 8.96 -0.76 15.40
CA PRO A 147 10.10 -1.01 14.52
C PRO A 147 9.66 -1.46 13.12
N GLY A 148 10.38 -1.02 12.08
CA GLY A 148 10.14 -1.37 10.68
C GLY A 148 9.09 -0.50 9.98
N THR A 149 8.42 0.41 10.67
CA THR A 149 7.40 1.29 10.06
C THR A 149 8.01 2.38 9.17
N ALA A 150 9.28 2.74 9.36
CA ALA A 150 10.01 3.59 8.41
C ALA A 150 10.14 2.92 7.03
N TYR A 151 10.36 1.60 6.97
CA TYR A 151 10.37 0.85 5.72
C TYR A 151 8.99 0.84 5.03
N VAL A 152 7.90 0.74 5.79
CA VAL A 152 6.53 0.73 5.25
C VAL A 152 6.24 2.00 4.45
N LEU A 153 6.74 3.15 4.90
CA LEU A 153 6.61 4.43 4.20
C LEU A 153 7.08 4.37 2.73
N LEU A 154 8.11 3.59 2.41
CA LEU A 154 8.63 3.48 1.04
C LEU A 154 7.59 2.98 0.04
N HIS A 155 6.67 2.09 0.45
CA HIS A 155 5.63 1.57 -0.43
C HIS A 155 4.74 2.67 -0.99
N HIS A 156 4.59 3.76 -0.25
CA HIS A 156 3.80 4.93 -0.66
C HIS A 156 4.59 5.92 -1.53
N TYR A 157 5.92 5.86 -1.47
CA TYR A 157 6.80 6.76 -2.22
C TYR A 157 7.40 6.14 -3.48
N MET A 158 7.24 4.82 -3.70
CA MET A 158 7.75 4.11 -4.88
C MET A 158 6.77 4.06 -6.05
N GLY A 159 5.50 4.46 -5.85
CA GLY A 159 4.50 4.54 -6.91
C GLY A 159 4.90 5.54 -7.99
N GLU A 160 4.42 5.31 -9.20
CA GLU A 160 4.68 6.20 -10.34
C GLU A 160 3.39 6.42 -11.14
N VAL A 161 3.08 7.67 -11.41
CA VAL A 161 2.01 8.07 -12.33
C VAL A 161 2.61 8.99 -13.38
N ASP A 162 2.54 8.60 -14.64
CA ASP A 162 3.06 9.35 -15.80
C ASP A 162 4.51 9.84 -15.64
N GLY A 163 5.40 8.98 -15.12
CA GLY A 163 6.82 9.30 -14.92
C GLY A 163 7.13 10.08 -13.63
N SER A 164 6.11 10.45 -12.84
CA SER A 164 6.29 11.09 -11.54
C SER A 164 6.36 10.06 -10.43
N ILE A 165 7.54 9.84 -9.86
CA ILE A 165 7.75 8.95 -8.72
C ILE A 165 7.10 9.55 -7.47
N GLY A 166 6.45 8.71 -6.66
CA GLY A 166 5.71 9.10 -5.45
C GLY A 166 4.34 9.74 -5.73
N ALA A 167 3.90 9.78 -6.99
CA ALA A 167 2.59 10.26 -7.34
C ALA A 167 1.51 9.19 -7.15
N TRP A 168 0.35 9.63 -6.70
CA TRP A 168 -0.86 8.84 -6.54
C TRP A 168 -1.93 9.28 -7.51
N GLY A 169 -2.89 8.42 -7.80
CA GLY A 169 -3.97 8.75 -8.71
C GLY A 169 -5.21 7.90 -8.51
N TYR A 170 -6.33 8.47 -8.95
CA TYR A 170 -7.61 7.77 -9.00
C TYR A 170 -7.93 7.31 -10.41
N ALA A 171 -8.59 6.16 -10.51
CA ALA A 171 -9.13 5.72 -11.80
C ALA A 171 -10.39 6.54 -12.13
N ARG A 172 -10.41 7.19 -13.29
CA ARG A 172 -11.61 7.87 -13.80
C ARG A 172 -12.75 6.85 -13.96
N GLY A 173 -13.92 7.14 -13.40
CA GLY A 173 -15.03 6.17 -13.31
C GLY A 173 -14.94 5.22 -12.13
N GLY A 174 -14.01 5.48 -11.15
CA GLY A 174 -13.85 4.72 -9.90
C GLY A 174 -13.08 3.42 -10.07
N MET A 175 -12.98 2.66 -8.99
CA MET A 175 -12.24 1.39 -8.96
C MET A 175 -12.78 0.36 -9.96
N GLY A 176 -14.09 0.40 -10.27
CA GLY A 176 -14.71 -0.44 -11.28
C GLY A 176 -14.14 -0.25 -12.70
N ALA A 177 -13.59 0.92 -13.01
CA ALA A 177 -12.94 1.18 -14.29
C ALA A 177 -11.68 0.31 -14.48
N ILE A 178 -10.93 0.06 -13.40
CA ILE A 178 -9.77 -0.84 -13.42
C ILE A 178 -10.21 -2.27 -13.77
N SER A 179 -11.26 -2.77 -13.09
CA SER A 179 -11.79 -4.11 -13.35
C SER A 179 -12.35 -4.24 -14.77
N LYS A 180 -13.02 -3.20 -15.28
CA LYS A 180 -13.52 -3.18 -16.67
C LYS A 180 -12.38 -3.21 -17.68
N ALA A 181 -11.33 -2.41 -17.50
CA ALA A 181 -10.18 -2.39 -18.40
C ALA A 181 -9.42 -3.71 -18.38
N LEU A 182 -9.20 -4.31 -17.20
CA LEU A 182 -8.60 -5.64 -17.06
C LEU A 182 -9.43 -6.71 -17.77
N THR A 183 -10.75 -6.71 -17.57
CA THR A 183 -11.66 -7.65 -18.23
C THR A 183 -11.65 -7.48 -19.75
N SER A 184 -11.65 -6.25 -20.24
CA SER A 184 -11.59 -5.95 -21.67
C SER A 184 -10.28 -6.44 -22.28
N SER A 185 -9.15 -6.16 -21.65
CA SER A 185 -7.83 -6.66 -22.07
C SER A 185 -7.77 -8.19 -22.06
N PHE A 186 -8.25 -8.82 -21.00
CA PHE A 186 -8.29 -10.29 -20.88
C PHE A 186 -9.10 -10.95 -21.99
N ARG A 187 -10.28 -10.40 -22.29
CA ARG A 187 -11.13 -10.90 -23.39
C ARG A 187 -10.49 -10.68 -24.75
N ALA A 188 -9.85 -9.55 -24.97
CA ALA A 188 -9.12 -9.27 -26.21
C ALA A 188 -7.96 -10.26 -26.46
N MET A 189 -7.39 -10.81 -25.38
CA MET A 189 -6.39 -11.89 -25.44
C MET A 189 -6.99 -13.30 -25.55
N GLY A 190 -8.31 -13.43 -25.74
CA GLY A 190 -9.00 -14.73 -25.89
C GLY A 190 -9.44 -15.36 -24.57
N GLY A 191 -9.36 -14.63 -23.46
CA GLY A 191 -9.80 -15.12 -22.15
C GLY A 191 -11.32 -15.16 -22.01
N THR A 192 -11.84 -16.16 -21.29
CA THR A 192 -13.26 -16.29 -20.93
C THR A 192 -13.48 -15.91 -19.49
N LEU A 193 -14.37 -14.95 -19.23
CA LEU A 193 -14.78 -14.54 -17.89
C LEU A 193 -16.19 -15.06 -17.59
N LEU A 194 -16.32 -15.78 -16.50
CA LEU A 194 -17.58 -16.26 -15.97
C LEU A 194 -17.91 -15.49 -14.68
N ASN A 195 -19.09 -14.88 -14.65
CA ASN A 195 -19.63 -14.24 -13.45
C ASN A 195 -20.60 -15.22 -12.75
N ASN A 196 -20.86 -14.97 -11.46
CA ASN A 196 -21.75 -15.79 -10.63
C ASN A 196 -21.37 -17.28 -10.61
N SER A 197 -20.09 -17.58 -10.77
CA SER A 197 -19.52 -18.92 -10.88
C SER A 197 -18.65 -19.19 -9.66
N GLU A 198 -19.30 -19.40 -8.51
CA GLU A 198 -18.60 -19.64 -7.25
C GLU A 198 -17.94 -21.02 -7.26
N VAL A 199 -16.62 -21.03 -7.08
CA VAL A 199 -15.84 -22.26 -6.97
C VAL A 199 -16.09 -22.87 -5.58
N GLU A 200 -16.54 -24.13 -5.57
CA GLU A 200 -16.72 -24.93 -4.38
C GLU A 200 -15.40 -25.57 -3.94
N LYS A 201 -14.71 -26.20 -4.89
CA LYS A 201 -13.45 -26.87 -4.61
C LYS A 201 -12.51 -26.93 -5.81
N VAL A 202 -11.23 -27.09 -5.53
CA VAL A 202 -10.20 -27.47 -6.49
C VAL A 202 -10.27 -28.99 -6.66
N ASP A 203 -10.45 -29.45 -7.89
CA ASP A 203 -10.45 -30.89 -8.20
C ASP A 203 -9.02 -31.42 -8.28
N ILE A 204 -8.73 -32.40 -7.42
CA ILE A 204 -7.40 -33.04 -7.31
C ILE A 204 -7.59 -34.56 -7.42
N SER A 205 -6.85 -35.15 -8.34
CA SER A 205 -6.79 -36.60 -8.49
C SER A 205 -5.33 -37.09 -8.38
N GLY A 206 -5.07 -37.92 -7.41
CA GLY A 206 -3.71 -38.29 -7.02
C GLY A 206 -2.95 -37.05 -6.53
N ALA A 207 -1.78 -36.76 -7.08
CA ALA A 207 -0.96 -35.59 -6.73
C ALA A 207 -1.07 -34.45 -7.75
N ARG A 208 -2.15 -34.40 -8.54
CA ARG A 208 -2.30 -33.41 -9.62
C ARG A 208 -3.65 -32.71 -9.59
N VAL A 209 -3.60 -31.39 -9.74
CA VAL A 209 -4.79 -30.56 -10.00
C VAL A 209 -5.37 -30.94 -11.37
N LYS A 210 -6.68 -31.13 -11.42
CA LYS A 210 -7.47 -31.40 -12.64
C LYS A 210 -8.22 -30.15 -13.11
N GLY A 211 -8.64 -29.30 -12.19
CA GLY A 211 -9.47 -28.16 -12.48
C GLY A 211 -10.16 -27.61 -11.25
N VAL A 212 -11.36 -27.12 -11.44
CA VAL A 212 -12.23 -26.63 -10.36
C VAL A 212 -13.65 -27.14 -10.55
N ILE A 213 -14.38 -27.31 -9.44
CA ILE A 213 -15.79 -27.66 -9.41
C ILE A 213 -16.53 -26.46 -8.81
N LEU A 214 -17.60 -26.02 -9.50
CA LEU A 214 -18.45 -24.93 -9.06
C LEU A 214 -19.56 -25.45 -8.12
N LYS A 215 -20.16 -24.56 -7.35
CA LYS A 215 -21.29 -24.89 -6.45
C LYS A 215 -22.52 -25.45 -7.18
N ASN A 216 -22.70 -25.10 -8.46
CA ASN A 216 -23.78 -25.64 -9.26
C ASN A 216 -23.47 -27.03 -9.87
N GLY A 217 -22.29 -27.59 -9.59
CA GLY A 217 -21.84 -28.88 -10.06
C GLY A 217 -21.06 -28.85 -11.38
N ASP A 218 -20.93 -27.69 -12.04
CA ASP A 218 -20.14 -27.58 -13.27
C ASP A 218 -18.66 -27.81 -12.99
N GLU A 219 -18.00 -28.55 -13.91
CA GLU A 219 -16.57 -28.84 -13.83
C GLU A 219 -15.80 -28.11 -14.91
N TYR A 220 -14.71 -27.44 -14.53
CA TYR A 220 -13.79 -26.78 -15.45
C TYR A 220 -12.41 -27.41 -15.34
N LEU A 221 -12.02 -28.13 -16.39
CA LEU A 221 -10.71 -28.80 -16.45
C LEU A 221 -9.62 -27.80 -16.85
N ALA A 222 -8.50 -27.84 -16.14
CA ALA A 222 -7.33 -27.02 -16.41
C ALA A 222 -6.03 -27.69 -15.96
N LYS A 223 -4.95 -27.46 -16.70
CA LYS A 223 -3.60 -27.92 -16.31
C LYS A 223 -3.06 -27.16 -15.11
N ASN A 224 -3.46 -25.90 -14.96
CA ASN A 224 -3.04 -25.03 -13.86
C ASN A 224 -4.26 -24.27 -13.33
N VAL A 225 -4.36 -24.19 -12.02
CA VAL A 225 -5.36 -23.37 -11.31
C VAL A 225 -4.61 -22.30 -10.52
N VAL A 226 -4.99 -21.05 -10.73
CA VAL A 226 -4.44 -19.90 -9.99
C VAL A 226 -5.55 -19.32 -9.12
N SER A 227 -5.30 -19.24 -7.81
CA SER A 227 -6.23 -18.66 -6.85
C SER A 227 -5.68 -17.34 -6.32
N ASN A 228 -6.51 -16.29 -6.34
CA ASN A 228 -6.22 -15.03 -5.65
C ASN A 228 -7.05 -14.87 -4.36
N ALA A 229 -7.76 -15.92 -3.93
CA ALA A 229 -8.32 -15.99 -2.59
C ALA A 229 -7.19 -16.09 -1.55
N ASP A 230 -7.47 -15.71 -0.30
CA ASP A 230 -6.47 -15.83 0.76
C ASP A 230 -5.99 -17.28 0.96
N VAL A 231 -4.80 -17.43 1.55
CA VAL A 231 -4.16 -18.75 1.70
C VAL A 231 -4.97 -19.74 2.52
N LYS A 232 -5.74 -19.28 3.54
CA LYS A 232 -6.58 -20.17 4.34
C LYS A 232 -7.81 -20.63 3.55
N ARG A 233 -8.43 -19.72 2.81
CA ARG A 233 -9.55 -20.07 1.94
C ARG A 233 -9.10 -21.04 0.84
N THR A 234 -8.00 -20.74 0.18
CA THR A 234 -7.47 -21.58 -0.89
C THR A 234 -7.10 -22.98 -0.40
N PHE A 235 -6.29 -23.11 0.66
CA PHE A 235 -5.68 -24.38 1.06
C PHE A 235 -6.38 -25.10 2.21
N LEU A 236 -7.36 -24.49 2.89
CA LEU A 236 -8.10 -25.14 3.97
C LEU A 236 -9.60 -25.30 3.67
N LYS A 237 -10.10 -24.59 2.63
CA LYS A 237 -11.52 -24.66 2.25
C LYS A 237 -11.74 -25.13 0.82
N LEU A 238 -11.02 -24.55 -0.16
CA LEU A 238 -11.18 -24.90 -1.58
C LEU A 238 -10.31 -26.09 -1.97
N THR A 239 -9.28 -26.43 -1.21
CA THR A 239 -8.44 -27.62 -1.40
C THR A 239 -8.62 -28.53 -0.21
N ASP A 240 -8.81 -29.83 -0.46
CA ASP A 240 -8.84 -30.80 0.62
C ASP A 240 -7.43 -30.89 1.26
N PRO A 241 -7.29 -30.62 2.57
CA PRO A 241 -6.00 -30.67 3.25
C PRO A 241 -5.30 -32.03 3.19
N GLU A 242 -6.02 -33.13 2.98
CA GLU A 242 -5.46 -34.46 2.82
C GLU A 242 -4.52 -34.60 1.61
N HIS A 243 -4.72 -33.76 0.59
CA HIS A 243 -3.84 -33.68 -0.58
C HIS A 243 -2.57 -32.85 -0.35
N LEU A 244 -2.41 -32.24 0.84
CA LEU A 244 -1.34 -31.30 1.13
C LEU A 244 -0.36 -31.88 2.18
N PRO A 245 0.94 -31.55 2.09
CA PRO A 245 1.90 -31.94 3.13
C PRO A 245 1.50 -31.41 4.51
N PRO A 246 1.48 -32.24 5.58
CA PRO A 246 1.02 -31.80 6.91
C PRO A 246 1.76 -30.55 7.44
N ASN A 247 3.06 -30.43 7.16
CA ASN A 247 3.83 -29.26 7.55
C ASN A 247 3.40 -27.98 6.81
N PHE A 248 2.97 -28.10 5.56
CA PHE A 248 2.40 -26.98 4.80
C PHE A 248 1.05 -26.55 5.40
N VAL A 249 0.16 -27.49 5.68
CA VAL A 249 -1.14 -27.23 6.34
C VAL A 249 -0.93 -26.51 7.68
N LYS A 250 0.04 -26.96 8.49
CA LYS A 250 0.41 -26.30 9.74
C LYS A 250 0.87 -24.84 9.52
N LYS A 251 1.68 -24.57 8.49
CA LYS A 251 2.11 -23.20 8.14
C LYS A 251 0.94 -22.33 7.72
N VAL A 252 0.01 -22.85 6.92
CA VAL A 252 -1.21 -22.13 6.49
C VAL A 252 -2.11 -21.82 7.69
N ASN A 253 -2.31 -22.77 8.60
CA ASN A 253 -3.09 -22.54 9.82
C ASN A 253 -2.48 -21.43 10.68
N ASN A 254 -1.16 -21.39 10.79
CA ASN A 254 -0.43 -20.38 11.57
C ASN A 254 -0.34 -19.02 10.87
N PHE A 255 -0.65 -18.95 9.57
CA PHE A 255 -0.63 -17.69 8.83
C PHE A 255 -1.66 -16.72 9.41
N LYS A 256 -1.21 -15.55 9.84
CA LYS A 256 -2.06 -14.56 10.48
C LYS A 256 -2.65 -13.63 9.43
N ILE A 257 -3.98 -13.57 9.39
CA ILE A 257 -4.74 -12.62 8.59
C ILE A 257 -5.41 -11.67 9.56
N ARG A 258 -4.83 -10.47 9.72
CA ARG A 258 -5.32 -9.45 10.64
C ARG A 258 -5.60 -8.17 9.87
N GLY A 259 -6.76 -7.56 10.11
CA GLY A 259 -7.07 -6.19 9.73
C GLY A 259 -6.94 -5.27 10.93
N SER A 260 -6.45 -4.05 10.72
CA SER A 260 -6.36 -2.99 11.73
C SER A 260 -7.23 -1.79 11.38
N SER A 261 -7.96 -1.84 10.27
CA SER A 261 -8.79 -0.72 9.81
C SER A 261 -10.19 -1.18 9.43
N GLY A 262 -11.18 -0.32 9.71
CA GLY A 262 -12.54 -0.42 9.21
C GLY A 262 -12.75 0.58 8.08
N LYS A 263 -13.55 0.24 7.07
CA LYS A 263 -13.94 1.14 5.99
C LYS A 263 -15.42 1.43 6.05
N VAL A 264 -15.77 2.73 6.01
CA VAL A 264 -17.16 3.19 5.91
C VAL A 264 -17.30 3.94 4.59
N ASN A 265 -18.29 3.59 3.78
CA ASN A 265 -18.67 4.37 2.61
C ASN A 265 -19.90 5.21 2.97
N ILE A 266 -19.78 6.52 2.76
CA ILE A 266 -20.83 7.48 3.10
C ILE A 266 -21.33 8.12 1.81
N ALA A 267 -22.64 8.09 1.58
CA ALA A 267 -23.29 8.86 0.52
C ALA A 267 -23.76 10.21 1.12
N LEU A 268 -23.40 11.29 0.46
CA LEU A 268 -23.70 12.66 0.89
C LEU A 268 -24.46 13.38 -0.21
N ASP A 269 -25.37 14.28 0.16
CA ASP A 269 -26.12 15.13 -0.78
C ASP A 269 -25.28 16.28 -1.32
N SER A 270 -24.21 16.65 -0.62
CA SER A 270 -23.28 17.72 -1.01
C SER A 270 -21.86 17.43 -0.54
N MET A 271 -20.89 18.19 -1.05
CA MET A 271 -19.51 18.13 -0.56
C MET A 271 -19.46 18.57 0.91
N PRO A 272 -18.65 17.87 1.75
CA PRO A 272 -18.40 18.32 3.11
C PRO A 272 -17.79 19.72 3.11
N ASN A 273 -18.25 20.58 4.00
CA ASN A 273 -17.68 21.90 4.23
C ASN A 273 -16.61 21.84 5.32
N PHE A 274 -15.43 22.34 5.03
CA PHE A 274 -14.32 22.49 5.96
C PHE A 274 -14.03 23.98 6.18
N PRO A 275 -14.58 24.63 7.24
CA PRO A 275 -14.56 26.09 7.40
C PRO A 275 -13.18 26.74 7.39
N VAL A 276 -12.15 25.97 7.70
CA VAL A 276 -10.76 26.47 7.86
C VAL A 276 -9.95 26.48 6.57
N ILE A 277 -10.45 25.83 5.52
CA ILE A 277 -9.77 25.73 4.22
C ILE A 277 -10.75 26.06 3.08
N SER A 278 -10.27 26.73 2.06
CA SER A 278 -11.11 27.03 0.89
C SER A 278 -11.60 25.75 0.21
N ASP A 279 -12.89 25.69 -0.12
CA ASP A 279 -13.52 24.56 -0.84
C ASP A 279 -12.86 24.26 -2.19
N ASN A 280 -12.21 25.26 -2.79
CA ASN A 280 -11.47 25.13 -4.04
C ASN A 280 -10.02 24.67 -3.85
N ASN A 281 -9.57 24.40 -2.60
CA ASN A 281 -8.23 23.95 -2.39
C ASN A 281 -8.03 22.54 -3.00
N PRO A 282 -7.07 22.36 -3.92
CA PRO A 282 -6.86 21.08 -4.62
C PRO A 282 -6.48 19.94 -3.66
N CYS A 283 -5.93 20.25 -2.47
CA CYS A 283 -5.56 19.26 -1.48
C CYS A 283 -6.76 18.57 -0.81
N LEU A 284 -7.98 19.13 -0.91
CA LEU A 284 -9.22 18.45 -0.50
C LEU A 284 -9.65 17.34 -1.46
N LYS A 285 -9.04 17.27 -2.63
CA LYS A 285 -9.28 16.20 -3.62
C LYS A 285 -8.35 15.00 -3.45
N GLY A 286 -7.49 15.00 -2.45
CA GLY A 286 -6.59 13.90 -2.10
C GLY A 286 -6.99 13.20 -0.82
N ASP A 287 -5.98 12.68 -0.12
CA ASP A 287 -6.16 12.04 1.16
C ASP A 287 -6.35 13.11 2.25
N ILE A 288 -7.38 12.95 3.07
CA ILE A 288 -7.71 13.86 4.16
C ILE A 288 -7.56 13.09 5.46
N HIS A 289 -6.63 13.53 6.30
CA HIS A 289 -6.32 12.88 7.58
C HIS A 289 -6.74 13.75 8.75
N PHE A 290 -7.19 13.12 9.83
CA PHE A 290 -7.53 13.77 11.08
C PHE A 290 -6.57 13.33 12.16
N THR A 291 -5.42 13.98 12.21
CA THR A 291 -4.35 13.71 13.19
C THR A 291 -3.49 14.95 13.37
N ASP A 292 -2.87 15.09 14.53
CA ASP A 292 -2.03 16.22 14.89
C ASP A 292 -0.73 15.80 15.59
N SER A 293 -0.59 14.51 15.92
CA SER A 293 0.62 13.98 16.54
C SER A 293 0.81 12.49 16.31
N ILE A 294 2.06 12.07 16.29
CA ILE A 294 2.46 10.65 16.25
C ILE A 294 1.94 9.91 17.48
N GLU A 295 1.99 10.54 18.64
CA GLU A 295 1.54 9.95 19.90
C GLU A 295 0.05 9.57 19.85
N ARG A 296 -0.79 10.42 19.24
CA ARG A 296 -2.21 10.12 19.05
C ARG A 296 -2.43 8.88 18.19
N MET A 297 -1.66 8.77 17.12
CA MET A 297 -1.72 7.59 16.24
C MET A 297 -1.24 6.32 16.97
N GLU A 298 -0.21 6.43 17.81
CA GLU A 298 0.28 5.31 18.61
C GLU A 298 -0.75 4.86 19.66
N ARG A 299 -1.44 5.79 20.34
CA ARG A 299 -2.51 5.46 21.29
C ARG A 299 -3.66 4.70 20.62
N ALA A 300 -4.02 5.05 19.40
CA ALA A 300 -5.02 4.31 18.65
C ALA A 300 -4.58 2.86 18.39
N TYR A 301 -3.31 2.64 18.13
CA TYR A 301 -2.71 1.32 17.99
C TYR A 301 -2.61 0.58 19.34
N ASP A 302 -2.31 1.26 20.44
CA ASP A 302 -2.28 0.67 21.77
C ASP A 302 -3.63 0.08 22.17
N ASP A 303 -4.73 0.79 21.94
CA ASP A 303 -6.07 0.27 22.17
C ASP A 303 -6.31 -1.01 21.34
N TRP A 304 -5.90 -1.03 20.07
CA TRP A 304 -6.01 -2.20 19.21
C TRP A 304 -5.15 -3.38 19.72
N LYS A 305 -3.92 -3.15 20.19
CA LYS A 305 -3.08 -4.19 20.81
C LYS A 305 -3.73 -4.83 22.02
N MET A 306 -4.46 -4.04 22.80
CA MET A 306 -5.20 -4.52 23.98
C MET A 306 -6.51 -5.25 23.60
N GLY A 307 -6.83 -5.38 22.31
CA GLY A 307 -8.04 -6.06 21.82
C GLY A 307 -9.31 -5.23 22.00
N THR A 308 -9.20 -3.93 22.14
CA THR A 308 -10.31 -3.00 22.29
C THR A 308 -10.47 -2.12 21.04
N TRP A 309 -11.59 -1.42 20.95
CA TRP A 309 -11.77 -0.36 19.95
C TRP A 309 -10.89 0.84 20.31
N SER A 310 -10.26 1.43 19.28
CA SER A 310 -9.56 2.71 19.46
C SER A 310 -10.54 3.79 19.87
N ARG A 311 -10.36 4.36 21.08
CA ARG A 311 -11.21 5.43 21.63
C ARG A 311 -11.06 6.73 20.85
N ASP A 312 -9.91 6.93 20.22
CA ASP A 312 -9.58 8.06 19.38
C ASP A 312 -8.87 7.52 18.12
N PRO A 313 -9.64 6.94 17.16
CA PRO A 313 -9.07 6.30 16.00
C PRO A 313 -8.39 7.32 15.09
N PHE A 314 -7.32 6.90 14.43
CA PHE A 314 -6.81 7.60 13.26
C PHE A 314 -7.86 7.50 12.14
N LEU A 315 -8.20 8.63 11.54
CA LEU A 315 -9.18 8.70 10.46
C LEU A 315 -8.51 9.16 9.17
N ASP A 316 -8.77 8.40 8.11
CA ASP A 316 -8.39 8.72 6.75
C ASP A 316 -9.67 8.81 5.90
N MET A 317 -9.86 9.92 5.22
CA MET A 317 -11.04 10.19 4.41
C MET A 317 -10.63 10.51 2.98
N MET A 318 -11.38 10.00 2.03
CA MET A 318 -11.25 10.34 0.61
C MET A 318 -12.59 10.77 0.05
N ILE A 319 -12.57 11.80 -0.81
CA ILE A 319 -13.76 12.29 -1.50
C ILE A 319 -13.58 12.06 -3.02
N PRO A 320 -13.63 10.79 -3.48
CA PRO A 320 -13.23 10.44 -4.84
C PRO A 320 -14.19 10.96 -5.91
N LEU A 321 -15.46 11.23 -5.55
CA LEU A 321 -16.47 11.67 -6.53
C LEU A 321 -16.16 13.04 -7.15
N SER A 322 -15.41 13.88 -6.46
CA SER A 322 -14.94 15.16 -7.01
C SER A 322 -13.92 15.00 -8.16
N LEU A 323 -13.35 13.82 -8.34
CA LEU A 323 -12.32 13.51 -9.33
C LEU A 323 -12.76 12.46 -10.37
N ILE A 324 -13.63 11.52 -9.99
CA ILE A 324 -13.99 10.40 -10.86
C ILE A 324 -15.18 10.66 -11.77
N HIS A 325 -15.94 11.72 -11.54
CA HIS A 325 -17.06 12.16 -12.37
C HIS A 325 -16.75 13.39 -13.23
N ILE A 326 -15.49 13.82 -13.29
CA ILE A 326 -15.04 14.90 -14.16
C ILE A 326 -14.86 14.38 -15.59
#